data_56cbec3a4ee8d7382de3d622b296e2b3
#
_entry.id   56cbec3a4ee8d7382de3d622b296e2b3
#
_cell.length_a   1.000
_cell.length_b   1.000
_cell.length_c   1.000
_cell.angle_alpha   90.00
_cell.angle_beta   90.00
_cell.angle_gamma   90.00
#
_symmetry.space_group_name_H-M   'P 1'
#
loop_
_entity.id
_entity.type
_entity.pdbx_description
1 polymer ?
#
loop_
_entity_poly.entity_id
_entity_poly.type
_entity_poly.pdbx_seq_one_letter_code
_entity_poly.pdbx_strand_id
1 'polypeptide(L)'
;MEYKTVRQLENLAEVTPEGRALSRTQRLERWAELLERDPDGKLNTFFETEHERDAKRAALSRDDSPISVAFADPVLRAAGLENDSYGEAKEFFDVSDWELHRVVCYCHYGVAVSARDAARTVRMIASDTTLPGVAGWARRHLVRWID
;
A
#
# COMPACT_ATOMS: atom_id res chain seq x y z
N MET A 1 19.14 -25.78 12.75
CA MET A 1 18.42 -25.24 11.88
C MET A 1 19.18 -24.87 10.74
N GLU A 2 18.96 -25.03 10.17
CA GLU A 2 19.40 -24.75 9.34
C GLU A 2 19.27 -23.95 8.73
N TYR A 3 19.77 -23.82 8.25
CA TYR A 3 19.56 -23.15 7.64
C TYR A 3 19.69 -22.68 6.75
N LYS A 4 19.73 -22.56 6.77
CA LYS A 4 19.13 -21.50 6.03
C LYS A 4 20.09 -20.47 5.64
N THR A 5 19.87 -19.90 4.45
CA THR A 5 20.61 -18.74 4.00
C THR A 5 20.22 -17.54 4.84
N VAL A 6 21.01 -16.48 4.78
CA VAL A 6 20.69 -15.24 5.47
C VAL A 6 19.32 -14.72 5.04
N ARG A 7 19.04 -14.82 3.73
CA ARG A 7 17.76 -14.39 3.22
C ARG A 7 16.60 -15.19 3.82
N GLN A 8 16.77 -16.48 3.96
CA GLN A 8 15.74 -17.31 4.57
C GLN A 8 15.55 -16.98 6.03
N LEU A 9 16.62 -16.65 6.72
CA LEU A 9 16.51 -16.22 8.10
C LEU A 9 15.79 -14.88 8.21
N GLU A 10 16.06 -13.98 7.30
CA GLU A 10 15.36 -12.71 7.25
C GLU A 10 13.89 -12.91 7.01
N ASN A 11 13.54 -13.79 6.07
CA ASN A 11 12.15 -14.09 5.79
C ASN A 11 11.46 -14.74 6.99
N LEU A 12 12.16 -15.60 7.69
CA LEU A 12 11.60 -16.17 8.91
C LEU A 12 11.38 -15.14 9.99
N ALA A 13 12.30 -14.20 10.13
CA ALA A 13 12.13 -13.12 11.08
C ALA A 13 10.89 -12.30 10.74
N GLU A 14 10.63 -12.07 9.46
CA GLU A 14 9.47 -11.31 9.01
C GLU A 14 8.17 -12.05 9.26
N VAL A 15 8.19 -13.37 9.33
CA VAL A 15 6.98 -14.15 9.58
C VAL A 15 6.83 -14.54 11.04
N THR A 16 7.76 -14.17 11.91
CA THR A 16 7.53 -14.30 13.34
C THR A 16 6.54 -13.25 13.80
N PRO A 17 5.93 -13.39 14.97
CA PRO A 17 5.00 -12.36 15.44
C PRO A 17 5.60 -10.96 15.44
N GLU A 18 6.85 -10.83 15.86
CA GLU A 18 7.54 -9.55 15.84
C GLU A 18 7.87 -9.10 14.44
N GLY A 19 8.36 -10.03 13.61
CA GLY A 19 8.76 -9.69 12.26
C GLY A 19 7.60 -9.40 11.33
N ARG A 20 6.42 -10.00 11.61
CA ARG A 20 5.24 -9.69 10.82
C ARG A 20 4.66 -8.34 11.11
N ALA A 21 4.99 -7.78 12.27
CA ALA A 21 4.46 -6.48 12.67
C ALA A 21 5.26 -5.36 12.04
N LEU A 22 5.29 -5.34 10.70
CA LEU A 22 5.90 -4.23 9.99
C LEU A 22 5.16 -2.95 10.33
N SER A 23 5.92 -1.89 10.56
CA SER A 23 5.33 -0.59 10.81
C SER A 23 4.66 -0.05 9.54
N ARG A 24 3.81 0.95 9.70
CA ARG A 24 3.19 1.63 8.57
C ARG A 24 4.24 2.12 7.58
N THR A 25 5.28 2.76 8.07
CA THR A 25 6.35 3.27 7.22
C THR A 25 7.04 2.14 6.48
N GLN A 26 7.34 1.04 7.17
CA GLN A 26 7.99 -0.11 6.53
C GLN A 26 7.12 -0.72 5.44
N ARG A 27 5.82 -0.83 5.67
CA ARG A 27 4.89 -1.36 4.67
C ARG A 27 4.85 -0.46 3.44
N LEU A 28 4.75 0.83 3.65
CA LEU A 28 4.70 1.79 2.55
C LEU A 28 6.01 1.82 1.77
N GLU A 29 7.13 1.81 2.48
CA GLU A 29 8.43 1.78 1.82
C GLU A 29 8.63 0.50 1.01
N ARG A 30 8.18 -0.62 1.54
CA ARG A 30 8.24 -1.88 0.81
C ARG A 30 7.41 -1.79 -0.47
N TRP A 31 6.20 -1.24 -0.37
CA TRP A 31 5.34 -1.05 -1.54
C TRP A 31 6.03 -0.20 -2.60
N ALA A 32 6.60 0.92 -2.18
CA ALA A 32 7.32 1.79 -3.12
C ALA A 32 8.48 1.07 -3.79
N GLU A 33 9.24 0.29 -3.04
CA GLU A 33 10.35 -0.50 -3.60
C GLU A 33 9.87 -1.48 -4.65
N LEU A 34 8.75 -2.16 -4.39
CA LEU A 34 8.18 -3.10 -5.33
C LEU A 34 7.79 -2.41 -6.63
N LEU A 35 7.16 -1.25 -6.52
CA LEU A 35 6.77 -0.46 -7.69
C LEU A 35 8.00 0.01 -8.46
N GLU A 36 9.07 0.34 -7.75
CA GLU A 36 10.30 0.86 -8.38
C GLU A 36 11.11 -0.22 -9.10
N ARG A 37 10.77 -1.49 -8.92
CA ARG A 37 11.47 -2.58 -9.62
C ARG A 37 11.23 -2.54 -11.13
N ASP A 38 10.09 -2.01 -11.54
CA ASP A 38 9.78 -1.83 -12.97
C ASP A 38 9.14 -0.45 -13.13
N PRO A 39 9.97 0.61 -13.02
CA PRO A 39 9.44 1.98 -12.93
C PRO A 39 8.68 2.44 -14.17
N ASP A 40 8.98 1.88 -15.32
CA ASP A 40 8.28 2.24 -16.56
C ASP A 40 7.03 1.40 -16.81
N GLY A 41 6.75 0.45 -15.93
CA GLY A 41 5.55 -0.38 -16.04
C GLY A 41 4.29 0.47 -15.96
N LYS A 42 3.30 0.12 -16.77
CA LYS A 42 2.01 0.78 -16.78
C LYS A 42 1.03 -0.04 -15.95
N LEU A 43 0.44 0.59 -14.97
CA LEU A 43 -0.48 -0.07 -14.04
C LEU A 43 -1.88 0.50 -14.24
N ASN A 44 -2.88 -0.36 -14.10
CA ASN A 44 -4.27 0.04 -14.27
C ASN A 44 -4.74 0.86 -13.08
N THR A 45 -5.53 1.88 -13.37
CA THR A 45 -6.10 2.75 -12.34
C THR A 45 -7.54 2.33 -12.02
N PHE A 46 -8.04 2.83 -10.90
CA PHE A 46 -9.40 2.56 -10.46
C PHE A 46 -10.31 3.68 -10.94
N PHE A 47 -11.35 3.33 -11.69
CA PHE A 47 -12.28 4.31 -12.24
C PHE A 47 -13.36 4.71 -11.27
N GLU A 48 -13.80 3.77 -10.45
CA GLU A 48 -15.03 3.94 -9.68
C GLU A 48 -14.82 4.51 -8.30
N THR A 49 -13.56 4.73 -7.89
CA THR A 49 -13.28 5.14 -6.52
C THR A 49 -13.94 6.46 -6.11
N GLU A 50 -14.25 7.31 -7.07
CA GLU A 50 -14.89 8.59 -6.78
C GLU A 50 -16.40 8.49 -6.63
N HIS A 51 -17.00 7.49 -7.25
CA HIS A 51 -18.44 7.44 -7.42
C HIS A 51 -19.12 6.38 -6.59
N GLU A 52 -18.35 5.43 -6.05
CA GLU A 52 -18.92 4.33 -5.31
C GLU A 52 -19.02 4.64 -3.83
N ARG A 53 -20.03 4.07 -3.19
CA ARG A 53 -20.17 4.15 -1.74
C ARG A 53 -19.09 3.33 -1.06
N ASP A 54 -18.87 3.58 0.23
CA ASP A 54 -17.76 3.01 0.97
C ASP A 54 -17.65 1.49 0.83
N ALA A 55 -18.76 0.78 1.00
CA ALA A 55 -18.71 -0.69 0.95
C ALA A 55 -18.33 -1.19 -0.44
N LYS A 56 -18.88 -0.59 -1.49
CA LYS A 56 -18.55 -0.96 -2.86
C LYS A 56 -17.14 -0.54 -3.22
N ARG A 57 -16.75 0.63 -2.79
CA ARG A 57 -15.38 1.11 -3.03
C ARG A 57 -14.37 0.17 -2.39
N ALA A 58 -14.65 -0.27 -1.17
CA ALA A 58 -13.73 -1.16 -0.47
C ALA A 58 -13.55 -2.48 -1.20
N ALA A 59 -14.57 -2.95 -1.91
CA ALA A 59 -14.52 -4.22 -2.62
C ALA A 59 -13.89 -4.13 -4.01
N LEU A 60 -13.61 -2.93 -4.49
CA LEU A 60 -13.01 -2.77 -5.82
C LEU A 60 -11.63 -3.39 -5.87
N SER A 61 -11.36 -4.11 -6.93
CA SER A 61 -10.01 -4.59 -7.23
C SER A 61 -9.79 -4.49 -8.72
N ARG A 62 -8.53 -4.44 -9.11
CA ARG A 62 -8.21 -4.33 -10.53
C ARG A 62 -6.88 -5.02 -10.78
N ASP A 63 -6.86 -5.88 -11.79
CA ASP A 63 -5.64 -6.57 -12.16
C ASP A 63 -4.59 -5.57 -12.63
N ASP A 64 -3.34 -5.90 -12.39
CA ASP A 64 -2.20 -5.07 -12.80
C ASP A 64 -2.30 -3.63 -12.31
N SER A 65 -2.80 -3.46 -11.10
CA SER A 65 -2.89 -2.17 -10.44
C SER A 65 -1.71 -1.99 -9.47
N PRO A 66 -1.50 -0.78 -8.95
CA PRO A 66 -0.49 -0.62 -7.90
C PRO A 66 -0.76 -1.52 -6.68
N ILE A 67 -2.01 -1.77 -6.37
CA ILE A 67 -2.35 -2.64 -5.23
C ILE A 67 -2.02 -4.09 -5.55
N SER A 68 -2.25 -4.55 -6.78
CA SER A 68 -1.89 -5.93 -7.13
C SER A 68 -0.38 -6.15 -7.08
N VAL A 69 0.41 -5.12 -7.34
CA VAL A 69 1.87 -5.23 -7.16
C VAL A 69 2.20 -5.53 -5.69
N ALA A 70 1.54 -4.85 -4.77
CA ALA A 70 1.73 -5.12 -3.35
C ALA A 70 1.30 -6.55 -2.99
N PHE A 71 0.14 -6.96 -3.47
CA PHE A 71 -0.40 -8.27 -3.11
C PHE A 71 0.43 -9.42 -3.68
N ALA A 72 1.15 -9.20 -4.75
CA ALA A 72 2.02 -10.23 -5.31
C ALA A 72 3.25 -10.50 -4.43
N ASP A 73 3.54 -9.63 -3.48
CA ASP A 73 4.74 -9.73 -2.66
C ASP A 73 4.50 -10.65 -1.46
N PRO A 74 5.29 -11.73 -1.31
CA PRO A 74 5.11 -12.62 -0.18
C PRO A 74 5.38 -11.97 1.17
N VAL A 75 6.24 -10.97 1.22
CA VAL A 75 6.54 -10.27 2.48
C VAL A 75 5.31 -9.50 2.97
N LEU A 76 4.68 -8.76 2.09
CA LEU A 76 3.47 -8.01 2.49
C LEU A 76 2.31 -8.95 2.81
N ARG A 77 2.17 -10.05 2.07
CA ARG A 77 1.14 -11.04 2.41
C ARG A 77 1.39 -11.66 3.78
N ALA A 78 2.63 -11.98 4.08
CA ALA A 78 2.98 -12.52 5.39
C ALA A 78 2.71 -11.51 6.50
N ALA A 79 2.83 -10.23 6.20
CA ALA A 79 2.54 -9.16 7.16
C ALA A 79 1.04 -8.93 7.35
N GLY A 80 0.19 -9.55 6.51
CA GLY A 80 -1.25 -9.48 6.72
C GLY A 80 -2.08 -8.95 5.57
N LEU A 81 -1.47 -8.67 4.42
CA LEU A 81 -2.22 -8.21 3.25
C LEU A 81 -2.98 -9.41 2.66
N GLU A 82 -4.29 -9.40 2.77
CA GLU A 82 -5.11 -10.58 2.48
C GLU A 82 -5.63 -10.65 1.05
N ASN A 83 -5.76 -9.52 0.41
CA ASN A 83 -6.21 -9.47 -0.99
C ASN A 83 -5.80 -8.13 -1.59
N ASP A 84 -6.15 -7.91 -2.86
CA ASP A 84 -5.76 -6.72 -3.57
C ASP A 84 -6.89 -5.71 -3.75
N SER A 85 -7.88 -5.75 -2.86
CA SER A 85 -8.97 -4.79 -2.92
C SER A 85 -8.55 -3.43 -2.38
N TYR A 86 -9.28 -2.41 -2.80
CA TYR A 86 -9.07 -1.04 -2.35
C TYR A 86 -9.18 -0.93 -0.84
N GLY A 87 -10.22 -1.53 -0.26
CA GLY A 87 -10.45 -1.48 1.18
C GLY A 87 -9.37 -2.19 1.98
N GLU A 88 -8.91 -3.33 1.47
CA GLU A 88 -7.85 -4.06 2.14
C GLU A 88 -6.55 -3.25 2.14
N ALA A 89 -6.21 -2.65 1.00
CA ALA A 89 -5.01 -1.82 0.92
C ALA A 89 -5.09 -0.63 1.87
N LYS A 90 -6.25 0.00 1.94
CA LYS A 90 -6.47 1.14 2.83
C LYS A 90 -6.21 0.75 4.28
N GLU A 91 -6.76 -0.37 4.71
CA GLU A 91 -6.58 -0.84 6.08
C GLU A 91 -5.16 -1.31 6.34
N PHE A 92 -4.61 -2.10 5.43
CA PHE A 92 -3.29 -2.69 5.63
C PHE A 92 -2.21 -1.62 5.71
N PHE A 93 -2.24 -0.64 4.81
CA PHE A 93 -1.24 0.42 4.79
C PHE A 93 -1.58 1.56 5.75
N ASP A 94 -2.73 1.51 6.38
CA ASP A 94 -3.20 2.53 7.33
C ASP A 94 -3.11 3.92 6.69
N VAL A 95 -3.78 4.05 5.56
CA VAL A 95 -3.82 5.31 4.82
C VAL A 95 -5.25 5.80 4.75
N SER A 96 -5.41 7.11 4.56
CA SER A 96 -6.74 7.68 4.35
C SER A 96 -7.24 7.33 2.96
N ASP A 97 -8.53 7.49 2.77
CA ASP A 97 -9.14 7.31 1.45
C ASP A 97 -8.49 8.25 0.44
N TRP A 98 -8.26 9.49 0.82
CA TRP A 98 -7.62 10.47 -0.05
C TRP A 98 -6.18 10.07 -0.40
N GLU A 99 -5.42 9.56 0.58
CA GLU A 99 -4.06 9.13 0.31
C GLU A 99 -4.01 7.99 -0.68
N LEU A 100 -4.84 6.95 -0.47
CA LEU A 100 -4.86 5.82 -1.39
C LEU A 100 -5.39 6.23 -2.76
N HIS A 101 -6.39 7.08 -2.80
CA HIS A 101 -6.97 7.62 -4.02
C HIS A 101 -5.87 8.26 -4.90
N ARG A 102 -4.95 8.98 -4.28
CA ARG A 102 -3.86 9.61 -5.01
C ARG A 102 -2.89 8.61 -5.63
N VAL A 103 -2.84 7.40 -5.12
CA VAL A 103 -1.97 6.37 -5.69
C VAL A 103 -2.63 5.67 -6.86
N VAL A 104 -3.95 5.46 -6.80
CA VAL A 104 -4.60 4.51 -7.70
C VAL A 104 -5.70 5.07 -8.57
N CYS A 105 -6.15 6.31 -8.34
CA CYS A 105 -7.38 6.77 -9.00
C CYS A 105 -7.14 7.28 -10.41
N TYR A 106 -8.07 6.93 -11.28
CA TYR A 106 -8.13 7.41 -12.65
C TYR A 106 -8.09 8.95 -12.73
N CYS A 107 -8.72 9.62 -11.77
CA CYS A 107 -8.83 11.08 -11.83
C CYS A 107 -7.48 11.79 -11.78
N HIS A 108 -6.45 11.12 -11.25
CA HIS A 108 -5.12 11.70 -11.20
C HIS A 108 -4.25 11.33 -12.40
N TYR A 109 -4.50 10.18 -13.03
CA TYR A 109 -3.55 9.62 -13.98
C TYR A 109 -4.15 9.21 -15.31
N GLY A 110 -5.48 9.20 -15.45
CA GLY A 110 -6.11 8.59 -16.60
C GLY A 110 -6.16 7.08 -16.44
N VAL A 111 -6.16 6.36 -17.56
CA VAL A 111 -6.39 4.89 -17.55
C VAL A 111 -5.23 4.10 -16.97
N ALA A 112 -4.05 4.68 -16.91
CA ALA A 112 -2.86 3.99 -16.41
C ALA A 112 -1.97 4.95 -15.68
N VAL A 113 -1.28 4.43 -14.66
CA VAL A 113 -0.27 5.17 -13.92
C VAL A 113 1.05 4.43 -14.08
N SER A 114 2.15 5.15 -14.26
CA SER A 114 3.45 4.49 -14.28
C SER A 114 3.79 4.03 -12.86
N ALA A 115 4.49 2.90 -12.77
CA ALA A 115 4.92 2.42 -11.47
C ALA A 115 5.80 3.45 -10.76
N ARG A 116 6.58 4.20 -11.51
CA ARG A 116 7.41 5.28 -10.95
C ARG A 116 6.56 6.35 -10.27
N ASP A 117 5.48 6.78 -10.92
CA ASP A 117 4.62 7.82 -10.34
C ASP A 117 3.85 7.30 -9.13
N ALA A 118 3.37 6.06 -9.20
CA ALA A 118 2.73 5.46 -8.04
C ALA A 118 3.70 5.35 -6.87
N ALA A 119 4.93 4.92 -7.12
CA ALA A 119 5.94 4.81 -6.08
C ALA A 119 6.25 6.17 -5.45
N ARG A 120 6.35 7.20 -6.28
CA ARG A 120 6.60 8.56 -5.77
C ARG A 120 5.51 8.98 -4.80
N THR A 121 4.26 8.74 -5.15
CA THR A 121 3.14 9.09 -4.27
C THR A 121 3.18 8.28 -2.97
N VAL A 122 3.46 6.98 -3.06
CA VAL A 122 3.59 6.14 -1.87
C VAL A 122 4.69 6.65 -0.96
N ARG A 123 5.83 7.04 -1.52
CA ARG A 123 6.93 7.58 -0.71
C ARG A 123 6.57 8.92 -0.06
N MET A 124 5.80 9.75 -0.76
CA MET A 124 5.32 10.99 -0.16
C MET A 124 4.42 10.71 1.03
N ILE A 125 3.53 9.73 0.90
CA ILE A 125 2.65 9.34 1.99
C ILE A 125 3.48 8.79 3.17
N ALA A 126 4.48 7.98 2.88
CA ALA A 126 5.35 7.42 3.91
C ALA A 126 6.10 8.52 4.67
N SER A 127 6.54 9.56 3.96
CA SER A 127 7.28 10.64 4.59
C SER A 127 6.42 11.48 5.54
N ASP A 128 5.11 11.47 5.38
CA ASP A 128 4.22 12.17 6.30
C ASP A 128 4.24 11.56 7.70
N THR A 129 4.81 10.36 7.85
CA THR A 129 4.97 9.75 9.15
C THR A 129 6.02 10.42 10.01
N THR A 130 6.72 11.42 9.46
CA THR A 130 7.66 12.20 10.26
C THR A 130 6.95 13.09 11.27
N LEU A 131 5.64 13.30 11.11
CA LEU A 131 4.86 14.01 12.13
C LEU A 131 4.88 13.21 13.41
N PRO A 132 5.19 13.85 14.55
CA PRO A 132 5.32 13.08 15.77
C PRO A 132 3.99 12.59 16.32
N GLY A 133 4.01 11.36 16.74
CA GLY A 133 3.07 10.74 17.64
C GLY A 133 1.62 11.05 17.37
N VAL A 134 1.02 11.70 18.36
CA VAL A 134 -0.42 11.97 18.35
C VAL A 134 -0.83 12.83 17.16
N ALA A 135 0.00 13.79 16.78
CA ALA A 135 -0.32 14.66 15.64
C ALA A 135 -0.40 13.87 14.34
N GLY A 136 0.56 12.98 14.12
CA GLY A 136 0.53 12.14 12.93
C GLY A 136 -0.65 11.20 12.93
N TRP A 137 -0.93 10.57 14.08
CA TRP A 137 -2.07 9.69 14.24
C TRP A 137 -3.38 10.43 13.96
N ALA A 138 -3.55 11.59 14.59
CA ALA A 138 -4.79 12.37 14.44
C ALA A 138 -5.01 12.77 13.00
N ARG A 139 -3.95 13.21 12.31
CA ARG A 139 -4.05 13.61 10.92
C ARG A 139 -4.56 12.46 10.05
N ARG A 140 -3.99 11.28 10.20
CA ARG A 140 -4.39 10.13 9.40
C ARG A 140 -5.82 9.69 9.72
N HIS A 141 -6.15 9.60 10.99
CA HIS A 141 -7.45 9.06 11.41
C HIS A 141 -8.58 10.05 11.22
N LEU A 142 -8.33 11.33 11.43
CA LEU A 142 -9.36 12.36 11.19
C LEU A 142 -9.67 12.46 9.71
N VAL A 143 -8.66 12.39 8.85
CA VAL A 143 -8.89 12.42 7.41
C VAL A 143 -9.72 11.21 6.99
N ARG A 144 -9.44 10.04 7.55
CA ARG A 144 -10.22 8.84 7.27
C ARG A 144 -11.68 8.97 7.70
N TRP A 145 -11.92 9.68 8.78
CA TRP A 145 -13.29 9.92 9.25
C TRP A 145 -14.06 10.86 8.32
N ILE A 146 -13.37 11.83 7.78
CA ILE A 146 -13.98 12.83 6.87
C ILE A 146 -14.20 12.23 5.50
N ASP A 147 -13.27 11.42 5.03
CA ASP A 147 -13.37 10.77 3.73
C ASP A 147 -14.56 9.82 3.68
#